data_b24a7c045d0d7fc070af6b4e0df86985
#
_entry.id   b24a7c045d0d7fc070af6b4e0df86985
#
_cell.length_a   1.000
_cell.length_b   1.000
_cell.length_c   1.000
_cell.angle_alpha   90.00
_cell.angle_beta   90.00
_cell.angle_gamma   90.00
#
_symmetry.space_group_name_H-M   'P 1'
#
loop_
_entity.id
_entity.type
_entity.pdbx_description
1 polymer ?
#
loop_
_entity_poly.entity_id
_entity_poly.type
_entity_poly.pdbx_seq_one_letter_code
_entity_poly.pdbx_strand_id
1 'polypeptide(L)'
;MVHDIDLVLSMVDSDIKQIQASGAKMMGTKVDVAHARIEFSSGVVANLKSSRIAQNYVRKIRTYEKNLYTITDLMIPQIESYNVDVSSSLSSDVALGTKPGLTETEVETADGIKKIYYDKIVPEKKDALLEEINNFIDCIQTRGVPVVDGTKGLRALEVALEVEKKITKNG
;
A
#
# COMPACT_ATOMS: atom_id res chain seq x y z
N MET A 1 7.83 8.54 -1.97
CA MET A 1 8.23 7.11 -1.81
C MET A 1 8.44 6.70 -0.34
N VAL A 2 9.07 7.52 0.54
CA VAL A 2 9.27 7.11 1.95
C VAL A 2 7.96 6.71 2.65
N HIS A 3 6.90 7.48 2.53
CA HIS A 3 5.59 7.12 3.09
C HIS A 3 4.97 5.86 2.50
N ASP A 4 5.29 5.50 1.26
CA ASP A 4 4.79 4.27 0.64
C ASP A 4 5.60 3.06 1.11
N ILE A 5 6.90 3.28 1.38
CA ILE A 5 7.76 2.28 2.03
C ILE A 5 7.27 2.02 3.45
N ASP A 6 6.98 3.06 4.23
CA ASP A 6 6.45 2.92 5.58
C ASP A 6 5.14 2.12 5.61
N LEU A 7 4.20 2.42 4.70
CA LEU A 7 2.97 1.66 4.55
C LEU A 7 3.24 0.18 4.22
N VAL A 8 4.15 -0.12 3.29
CA VAL A 8 4.50 -1.49 2.96
C VAL A 8 5.11 -2.22 4.16
N LEU A 9 6.01 -1.56 4.90
CA LEU A 9 6.64 -2.14 6.10
C LEU A 9 5.64 -2.35 7.24
N SER A 10 4.57 -1.54 7.30
CA SER A 10 3.49 -1.75 8.28
C SER A 10 2.55 -2.90 7.92
N MET A 11 2.44 -3.23 6.63
CA MET A 11 1.58 -4.31 6.13
C MET A 11 2.29 -5.67 6.09
N VAL A 12 3.62 -5.69 5.98
CA VAL A 12 4.42 -6.91 5.83
C VAL A 12 5.31 -7.12 7.04
N ASP A 13 4.89 -8.01 7.93
CA ASP A 13 5.67 -8.41 9.11
C ASP A 13 6.73 -9.47 8.73
N SER A 14 7.79 -9.02 8.07
CA SER A 14 8.89 -9.87 7.63
C SER A 14 10.15 -9.05 7.34
N ASP A 15 11.29 -9.69 7.43
CA ASP A 15 12.56 -9.08 7.07
C ASP A 15 12.69 -8.90 5.55
N ILE A 16 13.38 -7.83 5.15
CA ILE A 16 13.72 -7.57 3.76
C ILE A 16 14.84 -8.51 3.34
N LYS A 17 14.60 -9.31 2.30
CA LYS A 17 15.56 -10.20 1.69
C LYS A 17 16.40 -9.49 0.64
N GLN A 18 15.77 -8.68 -0.21
CA GLN A 18 16.44 -8.00 -1.32
C GLN A 18 15.70 -6.71 -1.69
N ILE A 19 16.47 -5.69 -2.09
CA ILE A 19 15.97 -4.46 -2.70
C ILE A 19 16.62 -4.28 -4.06
N GLN A 20 15.80 -4.07 -5.09
CA GLN A 20 16.22 -3.64 -6.42
C GLN A 20 15.61 -2.27 -6.69
N ALA A 21 16.35 -1.38 -7.33
CA ALA A 21 15.83 -0.06 -7.65
C ALA A 21 16.42 0.48 -8.96
N SER A 22 15.60 1.27 -9.66
CA SER A 22 15.99 2.04 -10.82
C SER A 22 15.30 3.40 -10.80
N GLY A 23 15.86 4.37 -11.50
CA GLY A 23 15.29 5.72 -11.56
C GLY A 23 15.83 6.51 -12.75
N ALA A 24 15.15 7.60 -13.06
CA ALA A 24 15.52 8.52 -14.13
C ALA A 24 15.53 9.96 -13.66
N LYS A 25 16.50 10.73 -14.16
CA LYS A 25 16.59 12.18 -14.04
C LYS A 25 16.06 12.79 -15.34
N MET A 26 15.00 13.55 -15.30
CA MET A 26 14.34 14.11 -16.48
C MET A 26 14.35 15.62 -16.50
N MET A 27 14.23 16.28 -15.33
CA MET A 27 14.13 17.74 -15.22
C MET A 27 15.38 18.40 -14.62
N GLY A 28 16.37 17.61 -14.15
CA GLY A 28 17.55 18.18 -13.51
C GLY A 28 18.50 17.14 -12.95
N THR A 29 19.19 17.48 -11.87
CA THR A 29 20.23 16.64 -11.25
C THR A 29 19.66 15.57 -10.31
N LYS A 30 18.41 15.74 -9.85
CA LYS A 30 17.74 14.82 -8.92
C LYS A 30 16.91 13.79 -9.68
N VAL A 31 16.70 12.63 -9.07
CA VAL A 31 15.83 11.58 -9.59
C VAL A 31 14.38 12.05 -9.59
N ASP A 32 13.72 11.99 -10.74
CA ASP A 32 12.35 12.43 -10.95
C ASP A 32 11.36 11.27 -10.96
N VAL A 33 11.79 10.11 -11.44
CA VAL A 33 11.02 8.87 -11.46
C VAL A 33 11.85 7.78 -10.80
N ALA A 34 11.25 7.06 -9.87
CA ALA A 34 11.89 5.95 -9.18
C ALA A 34 10.97 4.72 -9.13
N HIS A 35 11.57 3.58 -9.33
CA HIS A 35 10.98 2.26 -9.14
C HIS A 35 11.79 1.49 -8.12
N ALA A 36 11.13 0.82 -7.20
CA ALA A 36 11.76 -0.08 -6.26
C ALA A 36 10.98 -1.39 -6.19
N ARG A 37 11.71 -2.50 -6.12
CA ARG A 37 11.18 -3.83 -5.86
C ARG A 37 11.81 -4.33 -4.58
N ILE A 38 10.98 -4.62 -3.58
CA ILE A 38 11.38 -5.12 -2.27
C ILE A 38 10.87 -6.55 -2.14
N GLU A 39 11.78 -7.50 -1.95
CA GLU A 39 11.45 -8.88 -1.64
C GLU A 39 11.62 -9.14 -0.16
N PHE A 40 10.62 -9.74 0.46
CA PHE A 40 10.64 -10.11 1.87
C PHE A 40 10.96 -11.60 2.05
N SER A 41 11.49 -11.96 3.21
CA SER A 41 11.83 -13.34 3.56
C SER A 41 10.61 -14.26 3.60
N SER A 42 9.43 -13.70 3.85
CA SER A 42 8.13 -14.41 3.75
C SER A 42 7.71 -14.77 2.33
N GLY A 43 8.44 -14.29 1.30
CA GLY A 43 8.07 -14.45 -0.11
C GLY A 43 7.18 -13.34 -0.66
N VAL A 44 6.70 -12.43 0.18
CA VAL A 44 5.97 -11.23 -0.26
C VAL A 44 6.87 -10.34 -1.09
N VAL A 45 6.33 -9.75 -2.14
CA VAL A 45 7.03 -8.80 -3.01
C VAL A 45 6.24 -7.51 -3.11
N ALA A 46 6.89 -6.39 -2.81
CA ALA A 46 6.35 -5.06 -2.99
C ALA A 46 7.03 -4.34 -4.17
N ASN A 47 6.24 -3.83 -5.11
CA ASN A 47 6.70 -3.00 -6.19
C ASN A 47 6.22 -1.57 -5.98
N LEU A 48 7.14 -0.64 -5.79
CA LEU A 48 6.85 0.76 -5.58
C LEU A 48 7.23 1.58 -6.81
N LYS A 49 6.37 2.52 -7.17
CA LYS A 49 6.63 3.49 -8.22
C LYS A 49 6.32 4.89 -7.70
N SER A 50 7.24 5.81 -7.88
CA SER A 50 7.06 7.23 -7.54
C SER A 50 7.52 8.09 -8.70
N SER A 51 6.72 9.12 -9.02
CA SER A 51 7.04 10.10 -10.05
C SER A 51 6.59 11.47 -9.57
N ARG A 52 7.43 12.49 -9.76
CA ARG A 52 7.09 13.89 -9.49
C ARG A 52 6.78 14.70 -10.75
N ILE A 53 6.85 14.05 -11.92
CA ILE A 53 6.55 14.68 -13.20
C ILE A 53 5.13 14.38 -13.68
N ALA A 54 4.39 13.51 -12.98
CA ALA A 54 3.02 13.19 -13.35
C ALA A 54 2.10 14.39 -13.08
N GLN A 55 1.26 14.70 -14.06
CA GLN A 55 0.32 15.83 -13.99
C GLN A 55 -0.81 15.57 -12.97
N ASN A 56 -1.21 14.32 -12.81
CA ASN A 56 -2.25 13.91 -11.87
C ASN A 56 -1.63 13.25 -10.64
N TYR A 57 -2.11 13.63 -9.46
CA TYR A 57 -1.77 12.97 -8.22
C TYR A 57 -2.50 11.64 -8.13
N VAL A 58 -1.75 10.54 -8.09
CA VAL A 58 -2.28 9.19 -7.91
C VAL A 58 -1.54 8.54 -6.75
N ARG A 59 -2.28 8.01 -5.79
CA ARG A 59 -1.72 7.23 -4.70
C ARG A 59 -2.60 6.01 -4.46
N LYS A 60 -2.23 4.89 -5.04
CA LYS A 60 -2.99 3.63 -4.98
C LYS A 60 -2.09 2.48 -4.53
N ILE A 61 -2.66 1.63 -3.68
CA ILE A 61 -2.05 0.36 -3.29
C ILE A 61 -2.88 -0.74 -3.94
N ARG A 62 -2.19 -1.72 -4.53
CA ARG A 62 -2.80 -2.93 -5.06
C ARG A 62 -2.19 -4.13 -4.38
N THR A 63 -3.04 -4.98 -3.79
CA THR A 63 -2.60 -6.24 -3.20
C THR A 63 -3.15 -7.41 -3.99
N TYR A 64 -2.35 -8.45 -4.11
CA TYR A 64 -2.66 -9.67 -4.83
C TYR A 64 -2.43 -10.85 -3.89
N GLU A 65 -3.50 -11.58 -3.59
CA GLU A 65 -3.50 -12.80 -2.82
C GLU A 65 -4.12 -13.94 -3.64
N LYS A 66 -4.12 -15.16 -3.12
CA LYS A 66 -4.53 -16.34 -3.89
C LYS A 66 -5.88 -16.19 -4.60
N ASN A 67 -6.89 -15.65 -3.93
CA ASN A 67 -8.25 -15.47 -4.48
C ASN A 67 -8.76 -14.04 -4.29
N LEU A 68 -7.90 -13.12 -3.92
CA LEU A 68 -8.27 -11.76 -3.59
C LEU A 68 -7.34 -10.76 -4.28
N TYR A 69 -7.95 -9.83 -5.00
CA TYR A 69 -7.28 -8.64 -5.50
C TYR A 69 -7.94 -7.41 -4.90
N THR A 70 -7.16 -6.51 -4.31
CA THR A 70 -7.68 -5.24 -3.80
C THR A 70 -7.01 -4.03 -4.43
N ILE A 71 -7.76 -2.96 -4.55
CA ILE A 71 -7.28 -1.63 -4.95
C ILE A 71 -7.70 -0.66 -3.85
N THR A 72 -6.73 -0.11 -3.13
CA THR A 72 -6.95 0.97 -2.17
C THR A 72 -6.53 2.30 -2.79
N ASP A 73 -7.46 3.23 -2.96
CA ASP A 73 -7.16 4.59 -3.39
C ASP A 73 -7.05 5.50 -2.15
N LEU A 74 -5.86 6.07 -1.95
CA LEU A 74 -5.58 6.93 -0.80
C LEU A 74 -5.86 8.42 -1.08
N MET A 75 -6.13 8.79 -2.34
CA MET A 75 -6.53 10.16 -2.71
C MET A 75 -8.05 10.35 -2.63
N ILE A 76 -8.77 9.33 -3.10
CA ILE A 76 -10.23 9.24 -2.99
C ILE A 76 -10.48 8.03 -2.10
N PRO A 77 -10.77 8.22 -0.79
CA PRO A 77 -10.87 7.10 0.14
C PRO A 77 -11.86 6.04 -0.33
N GLN A 78 -11.34 4.99 -0.95
CA GLN A 78 -12.12 3.84 -1.39
C GLN A 78 -11.27 2.59 -1.47
N ILE A 79 -11.90 1.45 -1.21
CA ILE A 79 -11.31 0.13 -1.35
C ILE A 79 -12.22 -0.65 -2.30
N GLU A 80 -11.63 -1.17 -3.37
CA GLU A 80 -12.27 -2.09 -4.29
C GLU A 80 -11.65 -3.46 -4.10
N SER A 81 -12.49 -4.50 -3.99
CA SER A 81 -12.03 -5.87 -3.85
C SER A 81 -12.67 -6.78 -4.88
N TYR A 82 -11.90 -7.73 -5.37
CA TYR A 82 -12.28 -8.75 -6.32
C TYR A 82 -11.94 -10.11 -5.73
N ASN A 83 -12.97 -10.86 -5.34
CA ASN A 83 -12.83 -12.20 -4.78
C ASN A 83 -13.18 -13.24 -5.84
N VAL A 84 -12.33 -14.25 -6.02
CA VAL A 84 -12.58 -15.34 -6.97
C VAL A 84 -13.10 -16.55 -6.22
N ASP A 85 -14.26 -17.08 -6.65
CA ASP A 85 -14.93 -18.29 -6.12
C ASP A 85 -15.26 -18.27 -4.61
N VAL A 86 -15.18 -17.11 -3.96
CA VAL A 86 -15.49 -16.95 -2.54
C VAL A 86 -16.54 -15.86 -2.35
N SER A 87 -17.76 -16.26 -1.97
CA SER A 87 -18.88 -15.35 -1.73
C SER A 87 -18.78 -14.56 -0.41
N SER A 88 -17.70 -14.72 0.36
CA SER A 88 -17.48 -13.97 1.59
C SER A 88 -16.98 -12.57 1.28
N SER A 89 -17.83 -11.60 1.45
CA SER A 89 -17.46 -10.18 1.41
C SER A 89 -16.47 -9.86 2.54
N LEU A 90 -15.54 -8.94 2.29
CA LEU A 90 -14.72 -8.29 3.33
C LEU A 90 -15.56 -7.62 4.44
N SER A 91 -16.89 -7.63 4.29
CA SER A 91 -17.82 -6.88 5.12
C SER A 91 -18.17 -7.51 6.46
N SER A 92 -17.74 -8.75 6.76
CA SER A 92 -18.15 -9.39 8.02
C SER A 92 -17.35 -8.92 9.25
N ASP A 93 -16.13 -8.39 9.07
CA ASP A 93 -15.27 -8.04 10.21
C ASP A 93 -14.80 -6.57 10.20
N VAL A 94 -15.03 -5.82 9.12
CA VAL A 94 -14.71 -4.40 9.08
C VAL A 94 -16.00 -3.60 9.14
N ALA A 95 -16.36 -3.14 10.34
CA ALA A 95 -17.47 -2.21 10.58
C ALA A 95 -17.17 -0.82 9.99
N LEU A 96 -16.99 -0.75 8.67
CA LEU A 96 -16.83 0.47 7.91
C LEU A 96 -18.10 0.73 7.13
N GLY A 97 -18.89 1.68 7.63
CA GLY A 97 -20.23 2.08 7.19
C GLY A 97 -20.51 2.07 5.70
N THR A 98 -21.71 1.67 5.36
CA THR A 98 -22.42 1.49 4.10
C THR A 98 -22.29 0.08 3.51
N LYS A 99 -23.47 -0.53 3.26
CA LYS A 99 -23.56 -1.85 2.61
C LYS A 99 -22.96 -1.76 1.20
N PRO A 100 -21.95 -2.57 0.89
CA PRO A 100 -21.37 -2.59 -0.45
C PRO A 100 -22.35 -3.17 -1.46
N GLY A 101 -22.27 -2.66 -2.67
CA GLY A 101 -22.95 -3.26 -3.82
C GLY A 101 -22.17 -4.46 -4.33
N LEU A 102 -22.43 -5.65 -3.82
CA LEU A 102 -21.82 -6.87 -4.33
C LEU A 102 -22.32 -7.10 -5.76
N THR A 103 -21.37 -7.10 -6.71
CA THR A 103 -21.65 -7.47 -8.11
C THR A 103 -20.92 -8.76 -8.43
N GLU A 104 -21.65 -9.73 -8.98
CA GLU A 104 -21.13 -11.02 -9.42
C GLU A 104 -20.90 -11.00 -10.93
N THR A 105 -19.76 -11.48 -11.39
CA THR A 105 -19.43 -11.66 -12.80
C THR A 105 -18.85 -13.05 -13.01
N GLU A 106 -19.29 -13.74 -14.04
CA GLU A 106 -18.72 -15.01 -14.45
C GLU A 106 -17.66 -14.79 -15.53
N VAL A 107 -16.53 -15.49 -15.37
CA VAL A 107 -15.42 -15.47 -16.33
C VAL A 107 -15.09 -16.90 -16.72
N GLU A 108 -15.08 -17.19 -18.01
CA GLU A 108 -14.65 -18.46 -18.56
C GLU A 108 -13.12 -18.55 -18.54
N THR A 109 -12.60 -19.61 -17.95
CA THR A 109 -11.16 -19.86 -17.84
C THR A 109 -10.85 -21.28 -18.37
N ALA A 110 -9.57 -21.58 -18.55
CA ALA A 110 -9.13 -22.94 -18.97
C ALA A 110 -9.58 -24.05 -17.99
N ASP A 111 -9.78 -23.70 -16.71
CA ASP A 111 -10.19 -24.63 -15.64
C ASP A 111 -11.72 -24.62 -15.40
N GLY A 112 -12.50 -23.95 -16.25
CA GLY A 112 -13.95 -23.81 -16.14
C GLY A 112 -14.40 -22.38 -15.82
N ILE A 113 -15.69 -22.24 -15.53
CA ILE A 113 -16.30 -20.95 -15.19
C ILE A 113 -15.94 -20.57 -13.76
N LYS A 114 -15.39 -19.38 -13.57
CA LYS A 114 -15.06 -18.79 -12.29
C LYS A 114 -15.98 -17.62 -12.00
N LYS A 115 -16.43 -17.49 -10.74
CA LYS A 115 -17.20 -16.34 -10.28
C LYS A 115 -16.29 -15.32 -9.64
N ILE A 116 -16.42 -14.07 -10.05
CA ILE A 116 -15.71 -12.93 -9.45
C ILE A 116 -16.74 -12.07 -8.74
N TYR A 117 -16.54 -11.87 -7.46
CA TYR A 117 -17.36 -11.01 -6.61
C TYR A 117 -16.65 -9.68 -6.43
N TYR A 118 -17.24 -8.62 -6.95
CA TYR A 118 -16.76 -7.25 -6.78
C TYR A 118 -17.45 -6.61 -5.58
N ASP A 119 -16.66 -5.97 -4.75
CA ASP A 119 -17.14 -5.19 -3.62
C ASP A 119 -16.41 -3.84 -3.56
N LYS A 120 -17.14 -2.81 -3.15
CA LYS A 120 -16.62 -1.45 -3.00
C LYS A 120 -16.98 -0.87 -1.65
N ILE A 121 -15.96 -0.52 -0.87
CA ILE A 121 -16.10 0.12 0.43
C ILE A 121 -15.61 1.57 0.29
N VAL A 122 -16.41 2.50 0.77
CA VAL A 122 -16.05 3.92 0.89
C VAL A 122 -15.94 4.25 2.37
N PRO A 123 -14.72 4.24 2.95
CA PRO A 123 -14.54 4.56 4.35
C PRO A 123 -14.86 6.05 4.61
N GLU A 124 -15.25 6.35 5.85
CA GLU A 124 -15.40 7.73 6.28
C GLU A 124 -14.08 8.50 6.10
N LYS A 125 -14.20 9.70 5.54
CA LYS A 125 -13.04 10.56 5.33
C LYS A 125 -12.56 11.11 6.67
N LYS A 126 -11.34 10.75 7.06
CA LYS A 126 -10.67 11.29 8.26
C LYS A 126 -9.51 12.19 7.86
N ASP A 127 -9.20 13.15 8.71
CA ASP A 127 -7.99 13.96 8.57
C ASP A 127 -6.80 13.17 9.16
N ALA A 128 -5.96 12.63 8.27
CA ALA A 128 -4.85 11.79 8.66
C ALA A 128 -3.83 12.52 9.56
N LEU A 129 -3.60 13.82 9.34
CA LEU A 129 -2.69 14.62 10.17
C LEU A 129 -3.27 14.82 11.58
N LEU A 130 -4.56 15.08 11.67
CA LEU A 130 -5.24 15.22 12.96
C LEU A 130 -5.21 13.91 13.75
N GLU A 131 -5.46 12.77 13.09
CA GLU A 131 -5.37 11.44 13.72
C GLU A 131 -3.94 11.14 14.23
N GLU A 132 -2.92 11.50 13.45
CA GLU A 132 -1.51 11.34 13.86
C GLU A 132 -1.19 12.18 15.11
N ILE A 133 -1.59 13.46 15.12
CA ILE A 133 -1.38 14.38 16.25
C ILE A 133 -2.13 13.86 17.49
N ASN A 134 -3.38 13.45 17.33
CA ASN A 134 -4.18 12.91 18.44
C ASN A 134 -3.53 11.66 19.02
N ASN A 135 -3.10 10.72 18.18
CA ASN A 135 -2.40 9.52 18.63
C ASN A 135 -1.12 9.87 19.42
N PHE A 136 -0.36 10.86 18.97
CA PHE A 136 0.83 11.32 19.68
C PHE A 136 0.49 11.93 21.05
N ILE A 137 -0.54 12.79 21.13
CA ILE A 137 -1.00 13.40 22.38
C ILE A 137 -1.48 12.31 23.36
N ASP A 138 -2.29 11.36 22.89
CA ASP A 138 -2.80 10.25 23.69
C ASP A 138 -1.65 9.41 24.27
N CYS A 139 -0.60 9.15 23.46
CA CYS A 139 0.58 8.43 23.92
C CYS A 139 1.36 9.19 25.00
N ILE A 140 1.43 10.52 24.94
CA ILE A 140 2.03 11.35 25.99
C ILE A 140 1.22 11.20 27.28
N GLN A 141 -0.11 11.33 27.19
CA GLN A 141 -1.00 11.30 28.36
C GLN A 141 -1.04 9.92 29.03
N THR A 142 -1.06 8.86 28.24
CA THR A 142 -1.16 7.47 28.73
C THR A 142 0.19 6.80 28.95
N ARG A 143 1.31 7.46 28.60
CA ARG A 143 2.66 6.88 28.52
C ARG A 143 2.71 5.65 27.61
N GLY A 144 1.88 5.65 26.57
CA GLY A 144 1.80 4.60 25.55
C GLY A 144 2.88 4.74 24.49
N VAL A 145 2.85 3.81 23.54
CA VAL A 145 3.74 3.82 22.35
C VAL A 145 2.91 4.25 21.14
N PRO A 146 3.38 5.23 20.32
CA PRO A 146 2.69 5.62 19.10
C PRO A 146 2.55 4.46 18.10
N VAL A 147 1.52 4.48 17.29
CA VAL A 147 1.31 3.48 16.22
C VAL A 147 2.52 3.42 15.30
N VAL A 148 3.10 4.59 14.98
CA VAL A 148 4.38 4.70 14.28
C VAL A 148 5.38 5.37 15.21
N ASP A 149 6.24 4.58 15.81
CA ASP A 149 7.31 5.05 16.68
C ASP A 149 8.58 5.42 15.89
N GLY A 150 9.58 5.95 16.59
CA GLY A 150 10.84 6.34 15.98
C GLY A 150 11.62 5.18 15.33
N THR A 151 11.44 3.95 15.81
CA THR A 151 12.08 2.75 15.25
C THR A 151 11.49 2.40 13.88
N LYS A 152 10.17 2.47 13.76
CA LYS A 152 9.46 2.24 12.49
C LYS A 152 9.80 3.33 11.48
N GLY A 153 9.82 4.60 11.91
CA GLY A 153 10.22 5.72 11.06
C GLY A 153 11.68 5.61 10.59
N LEU A 154 12.60 5.21 11.47
CA LEU A 154 13.99 4.96 11.12
C LEU A 154 14.12 3.85 10.07
N ARG A 155 13.44 2.72 10.27
CA ARG A 155 13.44 1.61 9.32
C ARG A 155 12.96 2.04 7.93
N ALA A 156 11.88 2.81 7.86
CA ALA A 156 11.36 3.33 6.59
C ALA A 156 12.38 4.26 5.89
N LEU A 157 13.06 5.10 6.66
CA LEU A 157 14.10 5.99 6.14
C LEU A 157 15.32 5.20 5.63
N GLU A 158 15.80 4.21 6.38
CA GLU A 158 16.94 3.35 5.97
C GLU A 158 16.64 2.66 4.64
N VAL A 159 15.45 2.09 4.48
CA VAL A 159 15.04 1.46 3.21
C VAL A 159 14.96 2.49 2.08
N ALA A 160 14.45 3.70 2.35
CA ALA A 160 14.40 4.76 1.35
C ALA A 160 15.79 5.20 0.88
N LEU A 161 16.75 5.32 1.81
CA LEU A 161 18.15 5.64 1.50
C LEU A 161 18.84 4.51 0.73
N GLU A 162 18.53 3.26 1.04
CA GLU A 162 19.06 2.13 0.28
C GLU A 162 18.52 2.11 -1.16
N VAL A 163 17.23 2.39 -1.36
CA VAL A 163 16.64 2.56 -2.70
C VAL A 163 17.35 3.67 -3.46
N GLU A 164 17.56 4.85 -2.85
CA GLU A 164 18.25 5.97 -3.49
C GLU A 164 19.68 5.60 -3.89
N LYS A 165 20.43 4.94 -2.99
CA LYS A 165 21.79 4.47 -3.24
C LYS A 165 21.85 3.49 -4.43
N LYS A 166 20.89 2.57 -4.54
CA LYS A 166 20.82 1.62 -5.66
C LYS A 166 20.51 2.31 -7.00
N ILE A 167 19.62 3.31 -6.99
CA ILE A 167 19.32 4.12 -8.18
C ILE A 167 20.58 4.86 -8.63
N THR A 168 21.29 5.50 -7.70
CA THR A 168 22.49 6.31 -8.03
C THR A 168 23.68 5.45 -8.50
N LYS A 169 23.77 4.19 -8.04
CA LYS A 169 24.84 3.27 -8.46
C LYS A 169 24.60 2.67 -9.85
N ASN A 170 23.35 2.58 -10.28
CA ASN A 170 22.95 1.94 -11.54
C ASN A 170 22.67 2.95 -12.68
N GLY A 171 22.73 4.25 -12.42
CA GLY A 171 22.55 5.37 -13.36
C GLY A 171 23.75 6.27 -13.44
#